data_30ea2eaf2a6e31fbf8afa042ed13a5ad
#
_entry.id   30ea2eaf2a6e31fbf8afa042ed13a5ad
#
_cell.length_a   1.000
_cell.length_b   1.000
_cell.length_c   1.000
_cell.angle_alpha   90.00
_cell.angle_beta   90.00
_cell.angle_gamma   90.00
#
_symmetry.space_group_name_H-M   'P 1'
#
loop_
_entity.id
_entity.type
_entity.pdbx_description
1 polymer ?
#
loop_
_entity_poly.entity_id
_entity_poly.type
_entity_poly.pdbx_seq_one_letter_code
_entity_poly.pdbx_strand_id
1 'polypeptide(L)'
;MKRVVSISLGSSKRNHQVNAEFLGKEFVIERIGTDGDLNKAIALIKELDGKVDAFGMGGIDLYLVAGERRYVIRDAVRLARAAKKTPIVDGSGLKNTLERRVIRYLSSSGRVPLARKKVLLVSGVDRWGMAEGFAQAGCQLTIGDIVFALGLPVPLRTLGQLKLAASIVAPILVQLPFKLLYPTGKKQEENEDKPRFARYYHENDIIAGDFHFIKKHLPKELTGKVIITNTVTPADVEEFRQRGVKTLVTTTPELNGRSFGTNVMEGVLVSLASKPWRELTQQDYEELLDQLNFVPRIQDLAV
;
A
#
# COMPACT_ATOMS: atom_id res chain seq x y z
N MET A 1 -5.18 -26.74 -3.99
CA MET A 1 -4.22 -25.65 -4.17
C MET A 1 -4.95 -24.47 -4.79
N LYS A 2 -4.88 -23.29 -4.17
CA LYS A 2 -5.50 -22.04 -4.66
C LYS A 2 -4.49 -21.20 -5.42
N ARG A 3 -4.94 -20.42 -6.40
CA ARG A 3 -4.06 -19.55 -7.20
C ARG A 3 -4.55 -18.10 -7.15
N VAL A 4 -3.68 -17.19 -6.67
CA VAL A 4 -3.93 -15.74 -6.64
C VAL A 4 -2.91 -15.05 -7.54
N VAL A 5 -3.39 -14.28 -8.52
CA VAL A 5 -2.53 -13.62 -9.50
C VAL A 5 -2.72 -12.11 -9.43
N SER A 6 -1.65 -11.40 -9.08
CA SER A 6 -1.63 -9.93 -9.16
C SER A 6 -1.17 -9.48 -10.54
N ILE A 7 -2.07 -8.90 -11.33
CA ILE A 7 -1.73 -8.23 -12.59
C ILE A 7 -1.43 -6.76 -12.28
N SER A 8 -0.17 -6.36 -12.49
CA SER A 8 0.32 -5.06 -12.07
C SER A 8 0.75 -4.18 -13.23
N LEU A 9 0.33 -2.92 -13.23
CA LEU A 9 0.86 -1.89 -14.16
C LEU A 9 2.30 -1.47 -13.82
N GLY A 10 2.86 -1.96 -12.71
CA GLY A 10 4.24 -1.74 -12.33
C GLY A 10 5.25 -2.55 -13.15
N SER A 11 6.54 -2.36 -12.80
CA SER A 11 7.68 -2.98 -13.49
C SER A 11 7.62 -4.52 -13.48
N SER A 12 7.89 -5.14 -14.63
CA SER A 12 8.04 -6.60 -14.80
C SER A 12 9.29 -7.16 -14.10
N LYS A 13 10.29 -6.34 -13.82
CA LYS A 13 11.47 -6.73 -13.01
C LYS A 13 11.10 -7.17 -11.60
N ARG A 14 9.93 -6.79 -11.11
CA ARG A 14 9.38 -7.18 -9.81
C ARG A 14 8.48 -8.42 -9.88
N ASN A 15 8.44 -9.12 -11.00
CA ASN A 15 7.70 -10.38 -11.14
C ASN A 15 8.21 -11.39 -10.12
N HIS A 16 7.27 -12.10 -9.52
CA HIS A 16 7.57 -13.02 -8.43
C HIS A 16 6.44 -14.03 -8.29
N GLN A 17 6.82 -15.27 -7.97
CA GLN A 17 5.91 -16.34 -7.63
C GLN A 17 6.39 -17.00 -6.33
N VAL A 18 5.45 -17.36 -5.47
CA VAL A 18 5.73 -18.05 -4.22
C VAL A 18 4.61 -19.02 -3.91
N ASN A 19 4.98 -20.14 -3.28
CA ASN A 19 4.04 -21.05 -2.65
C ASN A 19 3.94 -20.67 -1.16
N ALA A 20 2.72 -20.65 -0.65
CA ALA A 20 2.44 -20.33 0.75
C ALA A 20 1.26 -21.17 1.24
N GLU A 21 1.11 -21.29 2.55
CA GLU A 21 -0.03 -21.93 3.17
C GLU A 21 -0.76 -20.94 4.07
N PHE A 22 -2.08 -20.87 3.94
CA PHE A 22 -2.96 -20.06 4.77
C PHE A 22 -4.17 -20.87 5.21
N LEU A 23 -4.38 -20.97 6.52
CA LEU A 23 -5.48 -21.73 7.13
C LEU A 23 -5.55 -23.19 6.61
N GLY A 24 -4.39 -23.86 6.49
CA GLY A 24 -4.29 -25.24 6.00
C GLY A 24 -4.57 -25.42 4.50
N LYS A 25 -4.65 -24.32 3.73
CA LYS A 25 -4.82 -24.37 2.28
C LYS A 25 -3.56 -23.91 1.58
N GLU A 26 -3.10 -24.69 0.61
CA GLU A 26 -1.95 -24.33 -0.24
C GLU A 26 -2.33 -23.27 -1.26
N PHE A 27 -1.44 -22.29 -1.45
CA PHE A 27 -1.56 -21.20 -2.40
C PHE A 27 -0.34 -21.11 -3.31
N VAL A 28 -0.61 -20.80 -4.58
CA VAL A 28 0.35 -20.21 -5.51
C VAL A 28 0.01 -18.75 -5.65
N ILE A 29 0.92 -17.89 -5.24
CA ILE A 29 0.77 -16.43 -5.33
C ILE A 29 1.75 -15.93 -6.37
N GLU A 30 1.24 -15.22 -7.38
CA GLU A 30 2.02 -14.75 -8.50
C GLU A 30 1.79 -13.25 -8.74
N ARG A 31 2.85 -12.53 -9.08
CA ARG A 31 2.79 -11.14 -9.56
C ARG A 31 3.34 -11.06 -10.96
N ILE A 32 2.54 -10.48 -11.88
CA ILE A 32 2.89 -10.23 -13.27
C ILE A 32 2.82 -8.72 -13.54
N GLY A 33 3.98 -8.10 -13.79
CA GLY A 33 4.10 -6.69 -14.16
C GLY A 33 3.93 -6.50 -15.68
N THR A 34 3.27 -5.41 -16.07
CA THR A 34 3.03 -5.09 -17.48
C THR A 34 3.71 -3.80 -17.93
N ASP A 35 4.62 -3.23 -17.12
CA ASP A 35 5.44 -2.06 -17.45
C ASP A 35 4.62 -0.84 -17.91
N GLY A 36 3.43 -0.64 -17.34
CA GLY A 36 2.50 0.44 -17.66
C GLY A 36 1.60 0.16 -18.88
N ASP A 37 1.65 -1.05 -19.43
CA ASP A 37 0.78 -1.45 -20.55
C ASP A 37 -0.58 -1.95 -20.03
N LEU A 38 -1.57 -1.08 -20.12
CA LEU A 38 -2.96 -1.36 -19.72
C LEU A 38 -3.62 -2.43 -20.59
N ASN A 39 -3.32 -2.46 -21.90
CA ASN A 39 -3.94 -3.41 -22.81
C ASN A 39 -3.40 -4.83 -22.55
N LYS A 40 -2.10 -4.95 -22.31
CA LYS A 40 -1.47 -6.21 -21.89
C LYS A 40 -2.07 -6.71 -20.58
N ALA A 41 -2.28 -5.82 -19.59
CA ALA A 41 -2.91 -6.18 -18.33
C ALA A 41 -4.35 -6.71 -18.53
N ILE A 42 -5.15 -6.03 -19.34
CA ILE A 42 -6.51 -6.46 -19.69
C ILE A 42 -6.51 -7.83 -20.42
N ALA A 43 -5.59 -8.04 -21.34
CA ALA A 43 -5.47 -9.31 -22.06
C ALA A 43 -5.14 -10.47 -21.11
N LEU A 44 -4.18 -10.30 -20.20
CA LEU A 44 -3.83 -11.29 -19.17
C LEU A 44 -4.99 -11.60 -18.24
N ILE A 45 -5.73 -10.58 -17.77
CA ILE A 45 -6.92 -10.81 -16.95
C ILE A 45 -7.94 -11.65 -17.69
N LYS A 46 -8.25 -11.33 -18.94
CA LYS A 46 -9.21 -12.11 -19.77
C LYS A 46 -8.75 -13.54 -20.01
N GLU A 47 -7.46 -13.75 -20.26
CA GLU A 47 -6.87 -15.07 -20.49
C GLU A 47 -6.99 -15.98 -19.26
N LEU A 48 -6.79 -15.42 -18.06
CA LEU A 48 -6.78 -16.14 -16.79
C LEU A 48 -8.15 -16.17 -16.09
N ASP A 49 -9.16 -15.45 -16.60
CA ASP A 49 -10.49 -15.36 -15.99
C ASP A 49 -11.17 -16.73 -15.92
N GLY A 50 -11.55 -17.14 -14.73
CA GLY A 50 -12.10 -18.46 -14.42
C GLY A 50 -11.05 -19.57 -14.24
N LYS A 51 -9.73 -19.25 -14.34
CA LYS A 51 -8.63 -20.19 -14.14
C LYS A 51 -7.83 -19.95 -12.85
N VAL A 52 -8.16 -18.89 -12.13
CA VAL A 52 -7.53 -18.50 -10.86
C VAL A 52 -8.60 -18.19 -9.82
N ASP A 53 -8.25 -18.25 -8.53
CA ASP A 53 -9.21 -18.04 -7.43
C ASP A 53 -9.46 -16.55 -7.16
N ALA A 54 -8.47 -15.68 -7.38
CA ALA A 54 -8.63 -14.24 -7.33
C ALA A 54 -7.56 -13.51 -8.13
N PHE A 55 -7.92 -12.32 -8.61
CA PHE A 55 -6.98 -11.33 -9.15
C PHE A 55 -6.73 -10.21 -8.15
N GLY A 56 -5.45 -9.80 -8.06
CA GLY A 56 -5.06 -8.52 -7.48
C GLY A 56 -4.78 -7.50 -8.60
N MET A 57 -5.31 -6.29 -8.52
CA MET A 57 -4.91 -5.17 -9.37
C MET A 57 -3.72 -4.47 -8.71
N GLY A 58 -2.57 -4.43 -9.40
CA GLY A 58 -1.37 -3.80 -8.88
C GLY A 58 -0.96 -2.54 -9.67
N GLY A 59 -0.34 -1.58 -8.97
CA GLY A 59 0.13 -0.33 -9.59
C GLY A 59 -0.99 0.63 -9.99
N ILE A 60 -2.21 0.36 -9.59
CA ILE A 60 -3.38 1.21 -9.71
C ILE A 60 -4.43 0.75 -8.70
N ASP A 61 -5.05 1.70 -7.99
CA ASP A 61 -6.19 1.43 -7.14
C ASP A 61 -7.50 1.66 -7.91
N LEU A 62 -8.55 0.94 -7.57
CA LEU A 62 -9.90 1.16 -8.13
C LEU A 62 -10.57 2.34 -7.46
N TYR A 63 -10.26 2.55 -6.18
CA TYR A 63 -10.85 3.61 -5.38
C TYR A 63 -9.80 4.45 -4.68
N LEU A 64 -9.99 5.77 -4.68
CA LEU A 64 -9.44 6.65 -3.66
C LEU A 64 -10.45 6.75 -2.52
N VAL A 65 -10.01 6.52 -1.29
CA VAL A 65 -10.88 6.52 -0.11
C VAL A 65 -10.53 7.72 0.76
N ALA A 66 -11.51 8.59 1.04
CA ALA A 66 -11.36 9.74 1.93
C ALA A 66 -12.49 9.75 2.97
N GLY A 67 -12.19 9.28 4.17
CA GLY A 67 -13.18 8.99 5.19
C GLY A 67 -14.14 7.90 4.71
N GLU A 68 -15.43 8.20 4.66
CA GLU A 68 -16.47 7.27 4.21
C GLU A 68 -16.71 7.30 2.69
N ARG A 69 -16.11 8.28 1.98
CA ARG A 69 -16.33 8.45 0.54
C ARG A 69 -15.32 7.66 -0.27
N ARG A 70 -15.81 6.99 -1.32
CA ARG A 70 -15.02 6.31 -2.33
C ARG A 70 -15.14 7.02 -3.66
N TYR A 71 -14.01 7.34 -4.28
CA TYR A 71 -13.92 7.96 -5.60
C TYR A 71 -13.34 6.96 -6.56
N VAL A 72 -14.07 6.61 -7.62
CA VAL A 72 -13.69 5.56 -8.58
C VAL A 72 -12.68 6.11 -9.59
N ILE A 73 -11.52 5.46 -9.72
CA ILE A 73 -10.52 5.80 -10.73
C ILE A 73 -10.93 5.24 -12.08
N ARG A 74 -11.16 6.13 -13.04
CA ARG A 74 -11.74 5.82 -14.36
C ARG A 74 -11.00 4.72 -15.11
N ASP A 75 -9.67 4.80 -15.19
CA ASP A 75 -8.87 3.82 -15.93
C ASP A 75 -8.86 2.44 -15.25
N ALA A 76 -8.94 2.39 -13.92
CA ALA A 76 -8.99 1.16 -13.15
C ALA A 76 -10.26 0.34 -13.40
N VAL A 77 -11.39 1.01 -13.71
CA VAL A 77 -12.65 0.35 -14.07
C VAL A 77 -12.49 -0.56 -15.28
N ARG A 78 -11.64 -0.18 -16.25
CA ARG A 78 -11.39 -1.01 -17.44
C ARG A 78 -10.73 -2.34 -17.10
N LEU A 79 -9.77 -2.31 -16.16
CA LEU A 79 -9.13 -3.52 -15.63
C LEU A 79 -10.13 -4.37 -14.85
N ALA A 80 -10.84 -3.78 -13.89
CA ALA A 80 -11.81 -4.48 -13.06
C ALA A 80 -12.92 -5.16 -13.91
N ARG A 81 -13.37 -4.52 -14.98
CA ARG A 81 -14.37 -5.08 -15.90
C ARG A 81 -13.86 -6.19 -16.81
N ALA A 82 -12.54 -6.39 -16.89
CA ALA A 82 -11.96 -7.45 -17.73
C ALA A 82 -12.20 -8.85 -17.13
N ALA A 83 -12.24 -8.98 -15.80
CA ALA A 83 -12.65 -10.20 -15.12
C ALA A 83 -14.19 -10.29 -15.07
N LYS A 84 -14.72 -11.45 -15.49
CA LYS A 84 -16.18 -11.73 -15.50
C LYS A 84 -16.57 -12.81 -14.52
N LYS A 85 -15.67 -13.75 -14.25
CA LYS A 85 -15.90 -14.95 -13.43
C LYS A 85 -15.11 -14.88 -12.12
N THR A 86 -13.84 -14.48 -12.20
CA THR A 86 -12.91 -14.47 -11.08
C THR A 86 -13.05 -13.18 -10.26
N PRO A 87 -13.08 -13.24 -8.93
CA PRO A 87 -12.95 -12.06 -8.08
C PRO A 87 -11.72 -11.22 -8.44
N ILE A 88 -11.89 -9.91 -8.55
CA ILE A 88 -10.80 -8.98 -8.81
C ILE A 88 -10.83 -7.83 -7.79
N VAL A 89 -9.73 -7.66 -7.08
CA VAL A 89 -9.58 -6.71 -5.98
C VAL A 89 -8.34 -5.83 -6.17
N ASP A 90 -8.36 -4.62 -5.62
CA ASP A 90 -7.28 -3.64 -5.75
C ASP A 90 -6.51 -3.39 -4.44
N GLY A 91 -6.92 -4.05 -3.38
CA GLY A 91 -6.39 -3.83 -2.04
C GLY A 91 -7.21 -2.86 -1.20
N SER A 92 -8.12 -2.08 -1.79
CA SER A 92 -8.84 -1.00 -1.08
C SER A 92 -9.81 -1.52 -0.02
N GLY A 93 -10.37 -2.71 -0.19
CA GLY A 93 -11.25 -3.33 0.79
C GLY A 93 -10.50 -3.69 2.08
N LEU A 94 -9.28 -4.18 1.94
CA LEU A 94 -8.43 -4.59 3.07
C LEU A 94 -7.58 -3.43 3.64
N LYS A 95 -7.10 -2.54 2.78
CA LYS A 95 -6.05 -1.54 3.07
C LYS A 95 -6.27 -0.80 4.40
N ASN A 96 -7.40 -0.14 4.55
CA ASN A 96 -7.68 0.68 5.72
C ASN A 96 -7.79 -0.14 7.01
N THR A 97 -8.37 -1.33 6.94
CA THR A 97 -8.47 -2.28 8.06
C THR A 97 -7.10 -2.75 8.49
N LEU A 98 -6.30 -3.22 7.54
CA LEU A 98 -4.95 -3.72 7.78
C LEU A 98 -4.04 -2.64 8.37
N GLU A 99 -4.08 -1.44 7.82
CA GLU A 99 -3.25 -0.32 8.27
C GLU A 99 -3.59 0.12 9.70
N ARG A 100 -4.89 0.27 10.04
CA ARG A 100 -5.30 0.56 11.42
C ARG A 100 -4.87 -0.54 12.38
N ARG A 101 -5.02 -1.81 11.98
CA ARG A 101 -4.60 -2.96 12.76
C ARG A 101 -3.09 -2.93 13.05
N VAL A 102 -2.28 -2.67 12.03
CA VAL A 102 -0.81 -2.56 12.18
C VAL A 102 -0.43 -1.45 13.14
N ILE A 103 -0.97 -0.24 12.97
CA ILE A 103 -0.65 0.88 13.87
C ILE A 103 -1.10 0.60 15.31
N ARG A 104 -2.27 -0.01 15.50
CA ARG A 104 -2.75 -0.45 16.82
C ARG A 104 -1.81 -1.48 17.43
N TYR A 105 -1.36 -2.47 16.66
CA TYR A 105 -0.40 -3.47 17.11
C TYR A 105 0.92 -2.84 17.54
N LEU A 106 1.48 -1.91 16.77
CA LEU A 106 2.71 -1.21 17.13
C LEU A 106 2.56 -0.42 18.43
N SER A 107 1.42 0.25 18.60
CA SER A 107 1.12 1.01 19.82
C SER A 107 0.99 0.12 21.05
N SER A 108 0.28 -1.02 20.95
CA SER A 108 0.02 -1.92 22.07
C SER A 108 1.22 -2.80 22.43
N SER A 109 2.01 -3.25 21.45
CA SER A 109 3.18 -4.10 21.66
C SER A 109 4.40 -3.37 22.23
N GLY A 110 4.42 -2.03 22.15
CA GLY A 110 5.58 -1.22 22.54
C GLY A 110 6.82 -1.38 21.63
N ARG A 111 6.73 -2.20 20.56
CA ARG A 111 7.85 -2.43 19.63
C ARG A 111 8.30 -1.15 18.91
N VAL A 112 7.35 -0.27 18.61
CA VAL A 112 7.61 1.06 18.07
C VAL A 112 6.82 2.06 18.92
N PRO A 113 7.49 2.89 19.73
CA PRO A 113 6.81 3.89 20.56
C PRO A 113 6.19 4.95 19.62
N LEU A 114 4.86 5.08 19.67
CA LEU A 114 4.11 5.98 18.77
C LEU A 114 3.67 7.28 19.46
N ALA A 115 3.34 7.23 20.74
CA ALA A 115 2.79 8.37 21.47
C ALA A 115 3.69 9.61 21.35
N ARG A 116 3.12 10.74 20.91
CA ARG A 116 3.79 12.03 20.70
C ARG A 116 4.88 12.04 19.63
N LYS A 117 5.09 10.93 18.90
CA LYS A 117 6.06 10.88 17.78
C LYS A 117 5.57 11.73 16.62
N LYS A 118 6.53 12.36 15.93
CA LYS A 118 6.28 13.08 14.69
C LYS A 118 6.26 12.10 13.54
N VAL A 119 5.17 12.08 12.78
CA VAL A 119 4.96 11.15 11.67
C VAL A 119 4.79 11.93 10.36
N LEU A 120 5.68 11.68 9.41
CA LEU A 120 5.45 12.05 8.01
C LEU A 120 4.63 10.94 7.36
N LEU A 121 3.40 11.26 6.97
CA LEU A 121 2.60 10.41 6.10
C LEU A 121 2.66 10.98 4.68
N VAL A 122 3.40 10.34 3.79
CA VAL A 122 3.73 10.91 2.46
C VAL A 122 2.49 11.06 1.55
N SER A 123 1.48 10.20 1.74
CA SER A 123 0.19 10.26 1.02
C SER A 123 -0.92 9.77 1.95
N GLY A 124 -1.60 10.71 2.61
CA GLY A 124 -2.66 10.41 3.57
C GLY A 124 -3.97 9.98 2.92
N VAL A 125 -4.30 10.53 1.75
CA VAL A 125 -5.51 10.14 0.99
C VAL A 125 -5.41 8.68 0.55
N ASP A 126 -4.24 8.24 0.08
CA ASP A 126 -4.01 6.85 -0.30
C ASP A 126 -3.91 5.91 0.91
N ARG A 127 -3.53 6.42 2.08
CA ARG A 127 -3.26 5.68 3.32
C ARG A 127 -4.13 6.18 4.47
N TRP A 128 -5.42 6.29 4.22
CA TRP A 128 -6.37 6.83 5.19
C TRP A 128 -6.36 6.05 6.51
N GLY A 129 -6.31 4.72 6.45
CA GLY A 129 -6.24 3.86 7.63
C GLY A 129 -5.00 4.11 8.49
N MET A 130 -3.83 4.41 7.88
CA MET A 130 -2.64 4.83 8.63
C MET A 130 -2.84 6.20 9.28
N ALA A 131 -3.42 7.17 8.57
CA ALA A 131 -3.69 8.49 9.11
C ALA A 131 -4.57 8.43 10.36
N GLU A 132 -5.65 7.65 10.31
CA GLU A 132 -6.53 7.40 11.45
C GLU A 132 -5.80 6.69 12.59
N GLY A 133 -5.07 5.63 12.30
CA GLY A 133 -4.32 4.86 13.29
C GLY A 133 -3.30 5.73 14.03
N PHE A 134 -2.51 6.53 13.33
CA PHE A 134 -1.54 7.43 13.95
C PHE A 134 -2.20 8.55 14.77
N ALA A 135 -3.32 9.12 14.28
CA ALA A 135 -4.07 10.11 15.04
C ALA A 135 -4.60 9.52 16.37
N GLN A 136 -5.16 8.30 16.33
CA GLN A 136 -5.63 7.58 17.51
C GLN A 136 -4.50 7.21 18.48
N ALA A 137 -3.30 6.92 17.95
CA ALA A 137 -2.10 6.65 18.77
C ALA A 137 -1.47 7.91 19.38
N GLY A 138 -2.04 9.10 19.14
CA GLY A 138 -1.55 10.37 19.68
C GLY A 138 -0.28 10.89 19.03
N CYS A 139 -0.05 10.54 17.77
CA CYS A 139 1.07 11.05 16.97
C CYS A 139 0.84 12.48 16.49
N GLN A 140 1.94 13.21 16.24
CA GLN A 140 1.93 14.50 15.58
C GLN A 140 2.05 14.31 14.06
N LEU A 141 0.98 14.55 13.33
CA LEU A 141 0.94 14.27 11.89
C LEU A 141 1.54 15.41 11.06
N THR A 142 2.31 15.02 10.05
CA THR A 142 2.73 15.81 8.90
C THR A 142 2.26 15.05 7.65
N ILE A 143 1.15 15.46 7.07
CA ILE A 143 0.53 14.78 5.94
C ILE A 143 0.97 15.49 4.65
N GLY A 144 1.59 14.74 3.76
CA GLY A 144 2.37 15.26 2.64
C GLY A 144 1.62 15.40 1.31
N ASP A 145 0.31 15.14 1.26
CA ASP A 145 -0.43 15.12 -0.01
C ASP A 145 -0.24 16.38 -0.85
N ILE A 146 -0.43 17.57 -0.25
CA ILE A 146 -0.22 18.85 -0.94
C ILE A 146 1.26 19.09 -1.25
N VAL A 147 2.14 18.71 -0.33
CA VAL A 147 3.58 18.91 -0.46
C VAL A 147 4.16 18.11 -1.63
N PHE A 148 3.88 16.81 -1.67
CA PHE A 148 4.49 15.91 -2.64
C PHE A 148 3.76 15.85 -3.97
N ALA A 149 2.42 16.03 -3.99
CA ALA A 149 1.65 16.01 -5.21
C ALA A 149 1.68 17.38 -5.95
N LEU A 150 1.57 18.49 -5.21
CA LEU A 150 1.49 19.84 -5.80
C LEU A 150 2.80 20.64 -5.67
N GLY A 151 3.76 20.17 -4.87
CA GLY A 151 5.02 20.86 -4.62
C GLY A 151 4.88 22.10 -3.72
N LEU A 152 3.73 22.30 -3.07
CA LEU A 152 3.47 23.42 -2.19
C LEU A 152 3.95 23.13 -0.76
N PRO A 153 4.63 24.04 -0.06
CA PRO A 153 5.19 23.80 1.27
C PRO A 153 4.12 23.90 2.39
N VAL A 154 2.96 23.30 2.17
CA VAL A 154 1.81 23.35 3.09
C VAL A 154 1.40 21.92 3.47
N PRO A 155 2.03 21.33 4.50
CA PRO A 155 1.62 20.02 5.00
C PRO A 155 0.30 20.13 5.76
N LEU A 156 -0.55 19.12 5.62
CA LEU A 156 -1.75 19.00 6.44
C LEU A 156 -1.37 18.38 7.80
N ARG A 157 -2.13 18.75 8.86
CA ARG A 157 -1.81 18.35 10.25
C ARG A 157 -2.90 17.52 10.92
N THR A 158 -4.09 17.49 10.34
CA THR A 158 -5.26 16.82 10.92
C THR A 158 -6.03 16.02 9.88
N LEU A 159 -6.77 15.02 10.34
CA LEU A 159 -7.69 14.25 9.49
C LEU A 159 -8.78 15.15 8.88
N GLY A 160 -9.23 16.18 9.60
CA GLY A 160 -10.21 17.14 9.06
C GLY A 160 -9.67 17.90 7.86
N GLN A 161 -8.41 18.40 7.94
CA GLN A 161 -7.76 19.03 6.81
C GLN A 161 -7.56 18.08 5.63
N LEU A 162 -7.16 16.81 5.91
CA LEU A 162 -7.01 15.79 4.89
C LEU A 162 -8.35 15.49 4.20
N LYS A 163 -9.43 15.34 4.97
CA LYS A 163 -10.79 15.10 4.44
C LYS A 163 -11.25 16.25 3.55
N LEU A 164 -11.02 17.49 3.99
CA LEU A 164 -11.37 18.67 3.20
C LEU A 164 -10.57 18.73 1.89
N ALA A 165 -9.26 18.57 1.94
CA ALA A 165 -8.41 18.56 0.76
C ALA A 165 -8.83 17.45 -0.21
N ALA A 166 -9.05 16.24 0.28
CA ALA A 166 -9.49 15.11 -0.53
C ALA A 166 -10.87 15.34 -1.17
N SER A 167 -11.81 15.94 -0.46
CA SER A 167 -13.15 16.22 -1.00
C SER A 167 -13.15 17.20 -2.18
N ILE A 168 -12.15 18.10 -2.25
CA ILE A 168 -11.97 19.05 -3.34
C ILE A 168 -11.19 18.42 -4.49
N VAL A 169 -10.10 17.72 -4.17
CA VAL A 169 -9.12 17.27 -5.16
C VAL A 169 -9.46 15.90 -5.76
N ALA A 170 -9.97 14.96 -4.96
CA ALA A 170 -10.21 13.59 -5.42
C ALA A 170 -11.19 13.49 -6.61
N PRO A 171 -12.32 14.23 -6.67
CA PRO A 171 -13.22 14.18 -7.82
C PRO A 171 -12.55 14.53 -9.16
N ILE A 172 -11.54 15.39 -9.12
CA ILE A 172 -10.76 15.81 -10.30
C ILE A 172 -9.71 14.74 -10.60
N LEU A 173 -8.96 14.32 -9.59
CA LEU A 173 -7.85 13.36 -9.76
C LEU A 173 -8.33 12.05 -10.39
N VAL A 174 -9.46 11.49 -9.94
CA VAL A 174 -9.95 10.19 -10.43
C VAL A 174 -10.35 10.18 -11.91
N GLN A 175 -10.50 11.35 -12.52
CA GLN A 175 -10.76 11.50 -13.96
C GLN A 175 -9.49 11.57 -14.81
N LEU A 176 -8.33 11.82 -14.18
CA LEU A 176 -7.06 11.93 -14.88
C LEU A 176 -6.58 10.54 -15.35
N PRO A 177 -5.80 10.48 -16.45
CA PRO A 177 -5.13 9.26 -16.85
C PRO A 177 -4.25 8.71 -15.72
N PHE A 178 -4.29 7.40 -15.48
CA PHE A 178 -3.58 6.76 -14.37
C PHE A 178 -2.07 7.05 -14.36
N LYS A 179 -1.46 7.25 -15.55
CA LYS A 179 -0.03 7.59 -15.71
C LYS A 179 0.36 8.92 -15.07
N LEU A 180 -0.61 9.80 -14.80
CA LEU A 180 -0.40 11.04 -14.07
C LEU A 180 -0.56 10.85 -12.55
N LEU A 181 -1.35 9.87 -12.13
CA LEU A 181 -1.64 9.59 -10.72
C LEU A 181 -0.58 8.70 -10.07
N TYR A 182 -0.09 7.72 -10.81
CA TYR A 182 0.81 6.70 -10.27
C TYR A 182 2.09 6.62 -11.10
N PRO A 183 3.26 6.53 -10.44
CA PRO A 183 4.50 6.20 -11.15
C PRO A 183 4.38 4.78 -11.69
N THR A 184 4.60 4.61 -13.00
CA THR A 184 4.49 3.31 -13.69
C THR A 184 5.78 2.95 -14.40
N GLY A 185 6.02 1.63 -14.58
CA GLY A 185 7.20 1.14 -15.27
C GLY A 185 8.50 1.65 -14.63
N LYS A 186 9.42 2.16 -15.44
CA LYS A 186 10.73 2.67 -15.00
C LYS A 186 10.64 3.86 -14.05
N LYS A 187 9.59 4.66 -14.11
CA LYS A 187 9.38 5.81 -13.20
C LYS A 187 9.20 5.41 -11.73
N GLN A 188 8.92 4.15 -11.43
CA GLN A 188 8.88 3.64 -10.06
C GLN A 188 10.27 3.52 -9.41
N GLU A 189 11.32 3.52 -10.22
CA GLU A 189 12.71 3.39 -9.79
C GLU A 189 13.42 4.76 -9.70
N GLU A 190 12.78 5.84 -10.20
CA GLU A 190 13.35 7.18 -10.19
C GLU A 190 13.26 7.78 -8.77
N ASN A 191 14.39 8.25 -8.26
CA ASN A 191 14.47 9.05 -7.05
C ASN A 191 14.70 10.51 -7.43
N GLU A 192 13.77 11.38 -7.06
CA GLU A 192 13.92 12.83 -7.21
C GLU A 192 14.53 13.40 -5.92
N ASP A 193 15.85 13.41 -5.81
CA ASP A 193 16.56 14.05 -4.68
C ASP A 193 16.38 15.58 -4.75
N LYS A 194 15.23 16.04 -4.23
CA LYS A 194 14.91 17.46 -4.13
C LYS A 194 15.10 17.92 -2.69
N PRO A 195 16.12 18.76 -2.39
CA PRO A 195 16.41 19.20 -1.02
C PRO A 195 15.20 19.80 -0.29
N ARG A 196 14.27 20.44 -1.02
CA ARG A 196 13.05 21.03 -0.47
C ARG A 196 12.13 20.00 0.20
N PHE A 197 12.18 18.72 -0.19
CA PHE A 197 11.37 17.65 0.40
C PHE A 197 12.10 16.92 1.53
N ALA A 198 13.42 16.88 1.50
CA ALA A 198 14.25 16.19 2.49
C ALA A 198 13.97 16.66 3.93
N ARG A 199 13.68 17.95 4.14
CA ARG A 199 13.36 18.49 5.45
C ARG A 199 12.20 17.77 6.14
N TYR A 200 11.15 17.36 5.40
CA TYR A 200 10.01 16.67 5.98
C TYR A 200 10.38 15.28 6.49
N TYR A 201 11.32 14.60 5.81
CA TYR A 201 11.86 13.33 6.27
C TYR A 201 12.72 13.51 7.53
N HIS A 202 13.55 14.54 7.58
CA HIS A 202 14.45 14.79 8.73
C HIS A 202 13.68 15.29 9.97
N GLU A 203 12.65 16.12 9.81
CA GLU A 203 11.87 16.68 10.91
C GLU A 203 10.94 15.67 11.60
N ASN A 204 10.71 14.49 11.02
CA ASN A 204 9.81 13.48 11.55
C ASN A 204 10.58 12.24 12.02
N ASP A 205 10.08 11.58 13.08
CA ASP A 205 10.66 10.36 13.66
C ASP A 205 10.32 9.13 12.82
N ILE A 206 9.10 9.12 12.29
CA ILE A 206 8.49 8.02 11.56
C ILE A 206 8.12 8.52 10.16
N ILE A 207 8.50 7.76 9.14
CA ILE A 207 8.10 8.00 7.75
C ILE A 207 7.15 6.87 7.35
N ALA A 208 5.93 7.21 6.97
CA ALA A 208 4.90 6.24 6.67
C ALA A 208 4.23 6.50 5.32
N GLY A 209 3.68 5.45 4.72
CA GLY A 209 2.94 5.55 3.47
C GLY A 209 3.24 4.44 2.48
N ASP A 210 2.83 4.64 1.22
CA ASP A 210 3.18 3.75 0.13
C ASP A 210 4.68 3.82 -0.18
N PHE A 211 5.28 2.64 -0.37
CA PHE A 211 6.71 2.53 -0.62
C PHE A 211 7.20 3.37 -1.80
N HIS A 212 6.46 3.36 -2.92
CA HIS A 212 6.89 4.10 -4.12
C HIS A 212 6.81 5.61 -3.92
N PHE A 213 5.83 6.10 -3.15
CA PHE A 213 5.75 7.52 -2.79
C PHE A 213 6.85 7.92 -1.81
N ILE A 214 7.17 7.06 -0.83
CA ILE A 214 8.32 7.26 0.08
C ILE A 214 9.60 7.34 -0.73
N LYS A 215 9.85 6.35 -1.61
CA LYS A 215 11.10 6.20 -2.37
C LYS A 215 11.34 7.37 -3.32
N LYS A 216 10.30 7.92 -3.91
CA LYS A 216 10.38 9.00 -4.91
C LYS A 216 11.16 10.22 -4.41
N HIS A 217 11.07 10.55 -3.13
CA HIS A 217 11.69 11.73 -2.53
C HIS A 217 12.60 11.39 -1.35
N LEU A 218 13.09 10.15 -1.32
CA LEU A 218 13.87 9.59 -0.22
C LEU A 218 15.23 10.29 -0.12
N PRO A 219 15.57 10.95 1.00
CA PRO A 219 16.88 11.56 1.20
C PRO A 219 17.98 10.52 1.39
N LYS A 220 19.23 10.94 1.19
CA LYS A 220 20.39 10.04 1.31
C LYS A 220 20.59 9.50 2.71
N GLU A 221 20.22 10.26 3.74
CA GLU A 221 20.40 9.89 5.14
C GLU A 221 19.06 9.88 5.88
N LEU A 222 18.82 8.80 6.62
CA LEU A 222 17.61 8.56 7.43
C LEU A 222 17.97 7.97 8.79
N THR A 223 19.11 8.37 9.33
CA THR A 223 19.67 7.82 10.58
C THR A 223 18.66 7.85 11.72
N GLY A 224 18.41 6.69 12.31
CA GLY A 224 17.54 6.51 13.46
C GLY A 224 16.03 6.57 13.16
N LYS A 225 15.63 6.75 11.90
CA LYS A 225 14.21 6.82 11.51
C LYS A 225 13.55 5.45 11.51
N VAL A 226 12.22 5.46 11.69
CA VAL A 226 11.36 4.29 11.49
C VAL A 226 10.63 4.46 10.17
N ILE A 227 10.62 3.41 9.33
CA ILE A 227 9.84 3.37 8.10
C ILE A 227 8.67 2.41 8.29
N ILE A 228 7.44 2.87 7.98
CA ILE A 228 6.24 2.04 8.00
C ILE A 228 5.60 2.07 6.60
N THR A 229 5.65 0.93 5.90
CA THR A 229 5.20 0.87 4.49
C THR A 229 4.54 -0.47 4.16
N ASN A 230 4.15 -0.66 2.89
CA ASN A 230 3.43 -1.85 2.46
C ASN A 230 4.34 -2.92 1.84
N THR A 231 5.14 -2.57 0.86
CA THR A 231 5.82 -3.55 0.00
C THR A 231 7.28 -3.18 -0.18
N VAL A 232 8.19 -4.10 0.16
CA VAL A 232 9.63 -3.93 -0.05
C VAL A 232 10.23 -5.19 -0.67
N THR A 233 11.32 -5.02 -1.42
CA THR A 233 12.19 -6.11 -1.88
C THR A 233 13.42 -6.20 -0.99
N PRO A 234 14.22 -7.29 -1.07
CA PRO A 234 15.49 -7.37 -0.35
C PRO A 234 16.45 -6.20 -0.66
N ALA A 235 16.48 -5.75 -1.91
CA ALA A 235 17.27 -4.59 -2.33
C ALA A 235 16.79 -3.28 -1.67
N ASP A 236 15.47 -3.10 -1.53
CA ASP A 236 14.90 -1.93 -0.86
C ASP A 236 15.23 -1.94 0.65
N VAL A 237 15.22 -3.12 1.28
CA VAL A 237 15.64 -3.28 2.70
C VAL A 237 17.10 -2.90 2.88
N GLU A 238 17.97 -3.34 1.97
CA GLU A 238 19.39 -3.01 2.00
C GLU A 238 19.62 -1.51 1.76
N GLU A 239 18.90 -0.89 0.84
CA GLU A 239 18.92 0.56 0.64
C GLU A 239 18.55 1.32 1.91
N PHE A 240 17.52 0.90 2.64
CA PHE A 240 17.14 1.50 3.92
C PHE A 240 18.24 1.35 4.97
N ARG A 241 18.88 0.17 5.05
CA ARG A 241 20.00 -0.07 5.96
C ARG A 241 21.15 0.89 5.68
N GLN A 242 21.56 1.02 4.42
CA GLN A 242 22.65 1.92 4.00
C GLN A 242 22.35 3.39 4.28
N ARG A 243 21.06 3.79 4.30
CA ARG A 243 20.63 5.15 4.67
C ARG A 243 20.49 5.36 6.19
N GLY A 244 20.78 4.36 7.01
CA GLY A 244 20.76 4.44 8.47
C GLY A 244 19.36 4.34 9.09
N VAL A 245 18.36 3.78 8.37
CA VAL A 245 17.04 3.49 8.93
C VAL A 245 17.20 2.53 10.12
N LYS A 246 16.58 2.88 11.25
CA LYS A 246 16.62 2.06 12.46
C LYS A 246 15.71 0.85 12.37
N THR A 247 14.45 1.07 12.02
CA THR A 247 13.43 0.02 12.03
C THR A 247 12.56 0.14 10.78
N LEU A 248 12.33 -0.99 10.13
CA LEU A 248 11.39 -1.14 9.02
C LEU A 248 10.19 -1.96 9.47
N VAL A 249 9.00 -1.43 9.22
CA VAL A 249 7.74 -2.14 9.42
C VAL A 249 7.03 -2.28 8.07
N THR A 250 6.58 -3.49 7.73
CA THR A 250 5.72 -3.71 6.57
C THR A 250 4.33 -4.15 7.00
N THR A 251 3.30 -3.55 6.38
CA THR A 251 1.90 -3.84 6.69
C THR A 251 1.43 -5.18 6.14
N THR A 252 2.21 -5.80 5.26
CA THR A 252 1.95 -7.14 4.72
C THR A 252 3.05 -8.11 5.17
N PRO A 253 2.75 -9.41 5.29
CA PRO A 253 3.72 -10.39 5.74
C PRO A 253 4.86 -10.55 4.74
N GLU A 254 5.96 -11.10 5.24
CA GLU A 254 7.07 -11.53 4.40
C GLU A 254 6.81 -12.95 3.90
N LEU A 255 6.96 -13.15 2.59
CA LEU A 255 6.94 -14.45 1.94
C LEU A 255 8.20 -14.57 1.08
N ASN A 256 9.11 -15.46 1.43
CA ASN A 256 10.39 -15.69 0.74
C ASN A 256 11.22 -14.41 0.54
N GLY A 257 11.42 -13.63 1.61
CA GLY A 257 12.23 -12.41 1.60
C GLY A 257 11.54 -11.17 1.05
N ARG A 258 10.28 -11.26 0.61
CA ARG A 258 9.52 -10.12 0.03
C ARG A 258 8.21 -9.91 0.76
N SER A 259 7.77 -8.66 0.79
CA SER A 259 6.39 -8.33 1.14
C SER A 259 5.56 -8.20 -0.14
N PHE A 260 4.36 -8.75 -0.13
CA PHE A 260 3.40 -8.55 -1.23
C PHE A 260 2.57 -7.30 -1.02
N GLY A 261 2.01 -6.77 -2.12
CA GLY A 261 1.07 -5.66 -2.05
C GLY A 261 -0.24 -6.03 -1.36
N THR A 262 -0.94 -5.04 -0.82
CA THR A 262 -2.23 -5.22 -0.15
C THR A 262 -3.28 -5.87 -1.06
N ASN A 263 -3.22 -5.58 -2.38
CA ASN A 263 -4.07 -6.22 -3.39
C ASN A 263 -3.89 -7.74 -3.47
N VAL A 264 -2.67 -8.23 -3.27
CA VAL A 264 -2.38 -9.68 -3.24
C VAL A 264 -2.97 -10.29 -1.98
N MET A 265 -2.74 -9.64 -0.83
CA MET A 265 -3.26 -10.11 0.45
C MET A 265 -4.80 -10.10 0.47
N GLU A 266 -5.42 -9.08 -0.09
CA GLU A 266 -6.87 -9.05 -0.26
C GLU A 266 -7.35 -10.21 -1.14
N GLY A 267 -6.66 -10.52 -2.24
CA GLY A 267 -6.95 -11.67 -3.10
C GLY A 267 -6.88 -13.01 -2.34
N VAL A 268 -5.89 -13.16 -1.46
CA VAL A 268 -5.78 -14.35 -0.58
C VAL A 268 -6.99 -14.41 0.36
N LEU A 269 -7.33 -13.33 1.06
CA LEU A 269 -8.44 -13.29 2.01
C LEU A 269 -9.80 -13.54 1.32
N VAL A 270 -10.03 -12.94 0.17
CA VAL A 270 -11.22 -13.16 -0.65
C VAL A 270 -11.33 -14.63 -1.08
N SER A 271 -10.21 -15.27 -1.41
CA SER A 271 -10.19 -16.70 -1.76
C SER A 271 -10.47 -17.62 -0.57
N LEU A 272 -10.25 -17.15 0.66
CA LEU A 272 -10.52 -17.89 1.91
C LEU A 272 -11.93 -17.66 2.44
N ALA A 273 -12.53 -16.51 2.12
CA ALA A 273 -13.82 -16.11 2.62
C ALA A 273 -14.94 -17.10 2.24
N SER A 274 -15.91 -17.24 3.13
CA SER A 274 -17.13 -18.05 2.91
C SER A 274 -18.24 -17.27 2.21
N LYS A 275 -18.14 -15.92 2.20
CA LYS A 275 -19.11 -15.00 1.57
C LYS A 275 -18.63 -14.57 0.18
N PRO A 276 -19.54 -14.16 -0.71
CA PRO A 276 -19.17 -13.51 -1.96
C PRO A 276 -18.28 -12.28 -1.71
N TRP A 277 -17.22 -12.13 -2.47
CA TRP A 277 -16.21 -11.08 -2.24
C TRP A 277 -16.76 -9.65 -2.21
N ARG A 278 -17.85 -9.39 -2.94
CA ARG A 278 -18.51 -8.07 -2.97
C ARG A 278 -19.29 -7.74 -1.71
N GLU A 279 -19.58 -8.73 -0.89
CA GLU A 279 -20.34 -8.64 0.35
C GLU A 279 -19.43 -8.60 1.58
N LEU A 280 -18.11 -8.71 1.39
CA LEU A 280 -17.14 -8.65 2.48
C LEU A 280 -17.11 -7.24 3.07
N THR A 281 -17.31 -7.19 4.37
CA THR A 281 -17.25 -5.98 5.19
C THR A 281 -15.87 -5.84 5.85
N GLN A 282 -15.63 -4.69 6.46
CA GLN A 282 -14.44 -4.48 7.28
C GLN A 282 -14.35 -5.54 8.41
N GLN A 283 -15.47 -5.91 9.01
CA GLN A 283 -15.52 -6.92 10.07
C GLN A 283 -15.08 -8.30 9.55
N ASP A 284 -15.53 -8.70 8.35
CA ASP A 284 -15.11 -9.98 7.75
C ASP A 284 -13.59 -10.02 7.51
N TYR A 285 -12.98 -8.90 7.08
CA TYR A 285 -11.53 -8.83 6.94
C TYR A 285 -10.79 -8.89 8.29
N GLU A 286 -11.30 -8.22 9.34
CA GLU A 286 -10.71 -8.32 10.70
C GLU A 286 -10.75 -9.78 11.20
N GLU A 287 -11.87 -10.48 11.04
CA GLU A 287 -12.02 -11.88 11.43
C GLU A 287 -11.06 -12.82 10.69
N LEU A 288 -10.89 -12.61 9.37
CA LEU A 288 -9.93 -13.38 8.58
C LEU A 288 -8.48 -13.09 9.00
N LEU A 289 -8.14 -11.85 9.30
CA LEU A 289 -6.82 -11.49 9.82
C LEU A 289 -6.56 -12.08 11.22
N ASP A 290 -7.60 -12.19 12.06
CA ASP A 290 -7.51 -12.85 13.36
C ASP A 290 -7.26 -14.35 13.21
N GLN A 291 -8.02 -15.02 12.35
CA GLN A 291 -7.82 -16.44 12.04
C GLN A 291 -6.40 -16.75 11.52
N LEU A 292 -5.84 -15.83 10.74
CA LEU A 292 -4.46 -15.94 10.23
C LEU A 292 -3.40 -15.59 11.29
N ASN A 293 -3.79 -15.18 12.51
CA ASN A 293 -2.88 -14.65 13.53
C ASN A 293 -1.96 -13.57 12.94
N PHE A 294 -2.55 -12.70 12.11
CA PHE A 294 -1.77 -11.73 11.33
C PHE A 294 -1.08 -10.71 12.23
N VAL A 295 0.25 -10.62 12.07
CA VAL A 295 1.11 -9.59 12.66
C VAL A 295 1.96 -8.90 11.59
N PRO A 296 2.26 -7.60 11.73
CA PRO A 296 3.16 -6.92 10.80
C PRO A 296 4.59 -7.46 10.93
N ARG A 297 5.32 -7.42 9.83
CA ARG A 297 6.76 -7.65 9.86
C ARG A 297 7.43 -6.42 10.50
N ILE A 298 8.27 -6.64 11.50
CA ILE A 298 9.10 -5.61 12.13
C ILE A 298 10.55 -6.08 12.04
N GLN A 299 11.39 -5.28 11.42
CA GLN A 299 12.80 -5.58 11.21
C GLN A 299 13.66 -4.42 11.70
N ASP A 300 14.53 -4.68 12.66
CA ASP A 300 15.56 -3.75 13.08
C ASP A 300 16.71 -3.79 12.07
N LEU A 301 17.08 -2.64 11.51
CA LEU A 301 18.10 -2.48 10.47
C LEU A 301 19.38 -1.87 11.00
N ALA A 302 19.33 -1.21 12.17
CA ALA A 302 20.53 -0.70 12.83
C ALA A 302 21.43 -1.86 13.26
N VAL A 303 22.70 -1.75 12.90
CA VAL A 303 23.78 -2.65 13.33
C VAL A 303 24.25 -2.25 14.71
#